data_53c380c0626da316cbc603fc2af4141a
#
_entry.id   53c380c0626da316cbc603fc2af4141a
#
_cell.length_a   1.000
_cell.length_b   1.000
_cell.length_c   1.000
_cell.angle_alpha   90.00
_cell.angle_beta   90.00
_cell.angle_gamma   90.00
#
_symmetry.space_group_name_H-M   'P 1'
#
loop_
_entity.id
_entity.type
_entity.pdbx_description
1 polymer ?
#
loop_
_entity_poly.entity_id
_entity_poly.type
_entity_poly.pdbx_seq_one_letter_code
_entity_poly.pdbx_strand_id
1 'polypeptide(L)'
;MELKKLIVTLFFVVATMGIWKRDLGCKETFIAGTETTSGTMEWAMVELLSNPSVMSTLKDELNEVVGGGKKFQEANIDKLKYLQAVVNETLRLHPPIPLLVPRKATQDTNFMGYNVPKGTQLFVNVWAIGRDPECCEIPDTFRPERFLNSNIDFKGNHFELIPFGAGRRMCAGVPLAYRMLHLVLGSLVHEFDWDVHNSVADDLRDTKERMGVVAKRLGR
;
A
#
# COMPACT_ATOMS: atom_id res chain seq x y z
N MET A 1 21.80 -2.94 -7.90
CA MET A 1 21.34 -1.54 -8.18
C MET A 1 20.26 -1.23 -7.15
N GLU A 2 20.45 -0.22 -6.33
CA GLU A 2 19.57 0.02 -5.16
C GLU A 2 18.13 0.27 -5.62
N LEU A 3 17.19 -0.55 -5.15
CA LEU A 3 15.75 -0.45 -5.42
C LEU A 3 15.22 0.97 -5.19
N LYS A 4 15.74 1.67 -4.16
CA LYS A 4 15.45 3.09 -3.90
C LYS A 4 15.80 4.00 -5.08
N LYS A 5 16.93 3.74 -5.77
CA LYS A 5 17.33 4.55 -6.95
C LYS A 5 16.42 4.30 -8.15
N LEU A 6 16.00 3.04 -8.36
CA LEU A 6 15.10 2.70 -9.47
C LEU A 6 13.72 3.31 -9.28
N ILE A 7 13.13 3.18 -8.09
CA ILE A 7 11.82 3.76 -7.75
C ILE A 7 11.88 5.28 -7.79
N VAL A 8 12.92 5.90 -7.19
CA VAL A 8 13.11 7.36 -7.22
C VAL A 8 13.35 7.86 -8.64
N THR A 9 14.11 7.13 -9.47
CA THR A 9 14.38 7.53 -10.86
C THR A 9 13.11 7.44 -11.72
N LEU A 10 12.29 6.40 -11.54
CA LEU A 10 11.01 6.27 -12.24
C LEU A 10 10.04 7.42 -11.88
N PHE A 11 9.99 7.80 -10.59
CA PHE A 11 9.21 8.95 -10.12
C PHE A 11 9.80 10.29 -10.54
N PHE A 12 11.13 10.42 -10.62
CA PHE A 12 11.79 11.65 -11.08
C PHE A 12 11.52 11.92 -12.57
N VAL A 13 11.45 10.89 -13.39
CA VAL A 13 11.11 11.01 -14.82
C VAL A 13 9.67 11.46 -15.03
N VAL A 14 8.72 10.98 -14.20
CA VAL A 14 7.31 11.43 -14.25
C VAL A 14 7.18 12.88 -13.75
N ALA A 15 7.99 13.29 -12.76
CA ALA A 15 7.97 14.62 -12.16
C ALA A 15 8.63 15.70 -13.02
N THR A 16 9.63 15.36 -13.85
CA THR A 16 10.32 16.33 -14.71
C THR A 16 9.55 16.68 -15.99
N MET A 17 8.49 15.94 -16.33
CA MET A 17 7.63 16.22 -17.48
C MET A 17 6.60 17.34 -17.25
N GLY A 18 7.00 18.47 -16.73
CA GLY A 18 6.26 19.73 -16.99
C GLY A 18 5.36 20.29 -15.89
N ILE A 19 5.38 19.80 -14.63
CA ILE A 19 4.49 20.29 -13.56
C ILE A 19 5.16 21.33 -12.63
N TRP A 20 6.36 21.77 -12.89
CA TRP A 20 7.17 22.59 -11.98
C TRP A 20 6.83 24.10 -11.92
N LYS A 21 5.78 24.55 -12.54
CA LYS A 21 5.39 25.97 -12.53
C LYS A 21 3.92 26.22 -12.30
N ARG A 22 3.35 25.85 -11.15
CA ARG A 22 2.17 26.54 -10.56
C ARG A 22 1.68 25.83 -9.31
N ASP A 23 1.55 26.61 -8.22
CA ASP A 23 0.72 26.44 -7.04
C ASP A 23 1.09 25.38 -5.97
N LEU A 24 0.90 25.78 -4.70
CA LEU A 24 1.07 24.96 -3.49
C LEU A 24 0.38 23.58 -3.61
N GLY A 25 -0.77 23.50 -4.28
CA GLY A 25 -1.51 22.24 -4.49
C GLY A 25 -0.75 21.16 -5.28
N CYS A 26 0.15 21.54 -6.19
CA CYS A 26 0.98 20.57 -6.93
C CYS A 26 2.03 19.92 -6.02
N LYS A 27 2.62 20.65 -5.08
CA LYS A 27 3.63 20.13 -4.14
C LYS A 27 3.00 19.12 -3.17
N GLU A 28 1.83 19.44 -2.64
CA GLU A 28 1.10 18.54 -1.73
C GLU A 28 0.68 17.24 -2.42
N THR A 29 0.17 17.33 -3.65
CA THR A 29 -0.21 16.15 -4.46
C THR A 29 1.01 15.29 -4.79
N PHE A 30 2.16 15.91 -5.09
CA PHE A 30 3.40 15.19 -5.38
C PHE A 30 3.89 14.43 -4.14
N ILE A 31 3.96 15.08 -2.99
CA ILE A 31 4.41 14.45 -1.73
C ILE A 31 3.45 13.30 -1.37
N ALA A 32 2.14 13.56 -1.39
CA ALA A 32 1.13 12.56 -1.04
C ALA A 32 1.18 11.32 -1.94
N GLY A 33 1.39 11.50 -3.25
CA GLY A 33 1.40 10.39 -4.21
C GLY A 33 2.74 9.64 -4.29
N THR A 34 3.85 10.27 -3.89
CA THR A 34 5.17 9.65 -4.00
C THR A 34 5.52 8.80 -2.79
N GLU A 35 5.51 9.39 -1.59
CA GLU A 35 5.96 8.72 -0.36
C GLU A 35 5.06 7.54 0.03
N THR A 36 3.74 7.68 -0.10
CA THR A 36 2.81 6.61 0.24
C THR A 36 2.92 5.42 -0.71
N THR A 37 2.98 5.70 -2.00
CA THR A 37 3.05 4.64 -3.03
C THR A 37 4.40 3.91 -2.97
N SER A 38 5.52 4.63 -2.84
CA SER A 38 6.84 4.01 -2.75
C SER A 38 7.00 3.17 -1.46
N GLY A 39 6.50 3.67 -0.32
CA GLY A 39 6.51 2.92 0.94
C GLY A 39 5.68 1.64 0.87
N THR A 40 4.50 1.68 0.23
CA THR A 40 3.68 0.48 0.02
C THR A 40 4.41 -0.54 -0.86
N MET A 41 5.08 -0.12 -1.93
CA MET A 41 5.87 -1.01 -2.79
C MET A 41 7.07 -1.61 -2.04
N GLU A 42 7.75 -0.81 -1.22
CA GLU A 42 8.86 -1.28 -0.38
C GLU A 42 8.37 -2.39 0.57
N TRP A 43 7.26 -2.18 1.27
CA TRP A 43 6.67 -3.18 2.16
C TRP A 43 6.20 -4.43 1.41
N ALA A 44 5.56 -4.28 0.25
CA ALA A 44 5.16 -5.42 -0.57
C ALA A 44 6.35 -6.30 -0.96
N MET A 45 7.46 -5.69 -1.37
CA MET A 45 8.68 -6.44 -1.71
C MET A 45 9.32 -7.08 -0.47
N VAL A 46 9.33 -6.41 0.68
CA VAL A 46 9.81 -6.98 1.94
C VAL A 46 9.01 -8.21 2.33
N GLU A 47 7.69 -8.12 2.29
CA GLU A 47 6.82 -9.26 2.62
C GLU A 47 6.97 -10.41 1.63
N LEU A 48 7.06 -10.13 0.34
CA LEU A 48 7.29 -11.16 -0.68
C LEU A 48 8.64 -11.87 -0.49
N LEU A 49 9.70 -11.13 -0.19
CA LEU A 49 11.03 -11.69 0.07
C LEU A 49 11.10 -12.47 1.39
N SER A 50 10.30 -12.06 2.39
CA SER A 50 10.19 -12.75 3.67
C SER A 50 9.31 -14.00 3.62
N ASN A 51 8.45 -14.12 2.60
CA ASN A 51 7.51 -15.23 2.41
C ASN A 51 7.71 -15.89 1.04
N PRO A 52 8.73 -16.78 0.87
CA PRO A 52 9.07 -17.38 -0.43
C PRO A 52 7.93 -18.15 -1.11
N SER A 53 7.03 -18.76 -0.33
CA SER A 53 5.86 -19.45 -0.87
C SER A 53 4.88 -18.50 -1.55
N VAL A 54 4.65 -17.33 -0.94
CA VAL A 54 3.80 -16.27 -1.51
C VAL A 54 4.45 -15.70 -2.79
N MET A 55 5.76 -15.48 -2.77
CA MET A 55 6.52 -15.04 -3.94
C MET A 55 6.41 -16.04 -5.10
N SER A 56 6.56 -17.35 -4.82
CA SER A 56 6.42 -18.40 -5.83
C SER A 56 5.02 -18.42 -6.44
N THR A 57 3.98 -18.41 -5.61
CA THR A 57 2.59 -18.38 -6.09
C THR A 57 2.30 -17.16 -6.96
N LEU A 58 2.82 -15.99 -6.58
CA LEU A 58 2.67 -14.79 -7.39
C LEU A 58 3.41 -14.89 -8.73
N LYS A 59 4.63 -15.45 -8.74
CA LYS A 59 5.38 -15.70 -9.98
C LYS A 59 4.66 -16.67 -10.91
N ASP A 60 4.05 -17.72 -10.35
CA ASP A 60 3.30 -18.71 -11.12
C ASP A 60 2.07 -18.06 -11.79
N GLU A 61 1.30 -17.25 -11.05
CA GLU A 61 0.18 -16.49 -11.63
C GLU A 61 0.63 -15.53 -12.74
N LEU A 62 1.73 -14.80 -12.51
CA LEU A 62 2.28 -13.89 -13.52
C LEU A 62 2.74 -14.61 -14.78
N ASN A 63 3.40 -15.76 -14.64
CA ASN A 63 3.84 -16.56 -15.76
C ASN A 63 2.65 -17.17 -16.56
N GLU A 64 1.60 -17.57 -15.88
CA GLU A 64 0.39 -18.11 -16.51
C GLU A 64 -0.36 -17.02 -17.30
N VAL A 65 -0.56 -15.84 -16.71
CA VAL A 65 -1.40 -14.78 -17.29
C VAL A 65 -0.65 -13.93 -18.32
N VAL A 66 0.62 -13.59 -18.05
CA VAL A 66 1.42 -12.73 -18.93
C VAL A 66 2.17 -13.55 -19.96
N GLY A 67 2.71 -14.70 -19.55
CA GLY A 67 3.55 -15.58 -20.35
C GLY A 67 5.02 -15.18 -20.32
N GLY A 68 5.90 -16.20 -20.38
CA GLY A 68 7.34 -15.99 -20.35
C GLY A 68 7.82 -15.12 -21.51
N GLY A 69 8.71 -14.16 -21.21
CA GLY A 69 9.32 -13.27 -22.19
C GLY A 69 8.44 -12.12 -22.71
N LYS A 70 7.19 -12.03 -22.26
CA LYS A 70 6.32 -10.87 -22.55
C LYS A 70 6.42 -9.85 -21.43
N LYS A 71 6.34 -8.57 -21.79
CA LYS A 71 6.28 -7.49 -20.81
C LYS A 71 4.93 -7.44 -20.11
N PHE A 72 4.97 -7.20 -18.80
CA PHE A 72 3.78 -6.94 -18.01
C PHE A 72 3.09 -5.66 -18.50
N GLN A 73 1.77 -5.69 -18.64
CA GLN A 73 0.95 -4.57 -19.11
C GLN A 73 -0.22 -4.30 -18.17
N GLU A 74 -0.71 -3.07 -18.15
CA GLU A 74 -1.86 -2.66 -17.34
C GLU A 74 -3.10 -3.54 -17.61
N ALA A 75 -3.32 -3.96 -18.85
CA ALA A 75 -4.43 -4.83 -19.23
C ALA A 75 -4.40 -6.23 -18.57
N ASN A 76 -3.27 -6.62 -17.98
CA ASN A 76 -3.16 -7.89 -17.25
C ASN A 76 -3.71 -7.80 -15.82
N ILE A 77 -3.77 -6.59 -15.22
CA ILE A 77 -4.07 -6.38 -13.79
C ILE A 77 -5.37 -7.05 -13.37
N ASP A 78 -6.44 -6.90 -14.15
CA ASP A 78 -7.77 -7.42 -13.79
C ASP A 78 -7.83 -8.96 -13.74
N LYS A 79 -6.89 -9.63 -14.40
CA LYS A 79 -6.78 -11.10 -14.45
C LYS A 79 -5.92 -11.67 -13.32
N LEU A 80 -5.12 -10.84 -12.64
CA LEU A 80 -4.13 -11.22 -11.65
C LEU A 80 -4.72 -11.10 -10.24
N LYS A 81 -5.48 -12.10 -9.83
CA LYS A 81 -6.20 -12.10 -8.55
C LYS A 81 -5.27 -12.21 -7.35
N TYR A 82 -4.19 -12.99 -7.49
CA TYR A 82 -3.22 -13.14 -6.43
C TYR A 82 -2.38 -11.87 -6.25
N LEU A 83 -1.98 -11.20 -7.34
CA LEU A 83 -1.33 -9.89 -7.26
C LEU A 83 -2.23 -8.86 -6.55
N GLN A 84 -3.53 -8.84 -6.86
CA GLN A 84 -4.49 -7.96 -6.17
C GLN A 84 -4.58 -8.29 -4.67
N ALA A 85 -4.59 -9.57 -4.33
CA ALA A 85 -4.60 -10.05 -2.94
C ALA A 85 -3.32 -9.65 -2.20
N VAL A 86 -2.15 -9.75 -2.82
CA VAL A 86 -0.86 -9.28 -2.28
C VAL A 86 -0.89 -7.79 -1.97
N VAL A 87 -1.40 -6.97 -2.89
CA VAL A 87 -1.51 -5.51 -2.67
C VAL A 87 -2.49 -5.19 -1.53
N ASN A 88 -3.64 -5.86 -1.48
CA ASN A 88 -4.62 -5.68 -0.41
C ASN A 88 -4.03 -6.05 0.96
N GLU A 89 -3.32 -7.18 1.05
CA GLU A 89 -2.69 -7.63 2.29
C GLU A 89 -1.57 -6.70 2.74
N THR A 90 -0.78 -6.18 1.80
CA THR A 90 0.23 -5.18 2.09
C THR A 90 -0.41 -3.91 2.69
N LEU A 91 -1.48 -3.42 2.09
CA LEU A 91 -2.18 -2.23 2.58
C LEU A 91 -2.89 -2.47 3.93
N ARG A 92 -3.32 -3.69 4.21
CA ARG A 92 -3.89 -4.09 5.49
C ARG A 92 -2.83 -4.08 6.59
N LEU A 93 -1.72 -4.79 6.33
CA LEU A 93 -0.66 -5.00 7.33
C LEU A 93 0.21 -3.76 7.51
N HIS A 94 0.51 -3.05 6.43
CA HIS A 94 1.37 -1.86 6.41
C HIS A 94 0.65 -0.65 5.81
N PRO A 95 -0.41 -0.13 6.45
CA PRO A 95 -1.09 1.05 5.94
C PRO A 95 -0.13 2.25 5.96
N PRO A 96 0.06 2.95 4.82
CA PRO A 96 1.04 4.03 4.72
C PRO A 96 0.71 5.23 5.64
N ILE A 97 -0.57 5.41 5.98
CA ILE A 97 -1.04 6.43 6.93
C ILE A 97 -1.85 5.75 8.04
N PRO A 98 -1.18 5.24 9.11
CA PRO A 98 -1.80 4.37 10.13
C PRO A 98 -2.97 4.98 10.88
N LEU A 99 -2.98 6.30 11.06
CA LEU A 99 -4.04 7.03 11.77
C LEU A 99 -4.92 7.87 10.85
N LEU A 100 -4.77 7.68 9.52
CA LEU A 100 -5.30 8.55 8.47
C LEU A 100 -4.96 10.03 8.69
N VAL A 101 -5.40 10.88 7.77
CA VAL A 101 -5.26 12.32 7.92
C VAL A 101 -6.23 12.82 9.00
N PRO A 102 -5.75 13.58 10.01
CA PRO A 102 -6.57 14.07 11.09
C PRO A 102 -7.81 14.82 10.59
N ARG A 103 -8.94 14.58 11.23
CA ARG A 103 -10.20 15.26 10.95
C ARG A 103 -10.57 16.16 12.11
N LYS A 104 -11.45 17.12 11.87
CA LYS A 104 -11.92 18.05 12.88
C LYS A 104 -13.44 18.12 12.87
N ALA A 105 -14.06 17.99 14.05
CA ALA A 105 -15.49 18.16 14.20
C ALA A 105 -15.91 19.60 13.82
N THR A 106 -16.85 19.73 12.89
CA THR A 106 -17.30 21.05 12.40
C THR A 106 -18.40 21.66 13.27
N GLN A 107 -19.06 20.85 14.09
CA GLN A 107 -20.11 21.23 15.05
C GLN A 107 -20.08 20.27 16.23
N ASP A 108 -20.73 20.65 17.32
CA ASP A 108 -20.98 19.75 18.44
C ASP A 108 -21.82 18.56 17.96
N THR A 109 -21.43 17.36 18.31
CA THR A 109 -22.11 16.14 17.90
C THR A 109 -22.05 15.08 19.01
N ASN A 110 -22.94 14.11 18.95
CA ASN A 110 -22.90 12.93 19.79
C ASN A 110 -22.46 11.74 18.93
N PHE A 111 -21.49 10.99 19.42
CA PHE A 111 -21.01 9.77 18.77
C PHE A 111 -20.93 8.64 19.79
N MET A 112 -21.71 7.57 19.58
CA MET A 112 -21.79 6.40 20.46
C MET A 112 -22.02 6.77 21.95
N GLY A 113 -22.85 7.78 22.23
CA GLY A 113 -23.15 8.26 23.59
C GLY A 113 -22.17 9.30 24.14
N TYR A 114 -21.06 9.57 23.44
CA TYR A 114 -20.08 10.57 23.86
C TYR A 114 -20.35 11.92 23.21
N ASN A 115 -20.25 12.99 24.00
CA ASN A 115 -20.33 14.35 23.47
C ASN A 115 -18.98 14.73 22.84
N VAL A 116 -18.98 15.07 21.55
CA VAL A 116 -17.81 15.49 20.78
C VAL A 116 -17.97 16.98 20.42
N PRO A 117 -17.28 17.88 21.14
CA PRO A 117 -17.36 19.30 20.90
C PRO A 117 -16.85 19.70 19.50
N LYS A 118 -17.37 20.80 18.97
CA LYS A 118 -16.83 21.46 17.78
C LYS A 118 -15.32 21.72 17.96
N GLY A 119 -14.56 21.40 16.93
CA GLY A 119 -13.11 21.61 16.94
C GLY A 119 -12.31 20.41 17.45
N THR A 120 -12.94 19.38 18.02
CA THR A 120 -12.28 18.15 18.42
C THR A 120 -11.56 17.53 17.24
N GLN A 121 -10.29 17.16 17.45
CA GLN A 121 -9.47 16.43 16.47
C GLN A 121 -9.78 14.93 16.56
N LEU A 122 -9.99 14.30 15.41
CA LEU A 122 -10.37 12.91 15.28
C LEU A 122 -9.34 12.16 14.43
N PHE A 123 -8.94 10.99 14.87
CA PHE A 123 -8.09 10.06 14.15
C PHE A 123 -8.82 8.74 13.92
N VAL A 124 -8.54 8.09 12.80
CA VAL A 124 -9.05 6.76 12.50
C VAL A 124 -7.85 5.81 12.46
N ASN A 125 -7.79 4.90 13.43
CA ASN A 125 -6.67 3.96 13.55
C ASN A 125 -6.85 2.77 12.61
N VAL A 126 -6.48 2.94 11.33
CA VAL A 126 -6.59 1.89 10.32
C VAL A 126 -5.57 0.78 10.53
N TRP A 127 -4.48 1.06 11.23
CA TRP A 127 -3.51 0.05 11.63
C TRP A 127 -4.15 -0.98 12.58
N ALA A 128 -4.89 -0.51 13.58
CA ALA A 128 -5.62 -1.38 14.52
C ALA A 128 -6.79 -2.09 13.83
N ILE A 129 -7.54 -1.39 12.98
CA ILE A 129 -8.66 -1.99 12.22
C ILE A 129 -8.17 -3.17 11.37
N GLY A 130 -7.06 -3.00 10.65
CA GLY A 130 -6.49 -4.07 9.83
C GLY A 130 -5.94 -5.26 10.62
N ARG A 131 -5.78 -5.11 11.95
CA ARG A 131 -5.28 -6.14 12.87
C ARG A 131 -6.32 -6.62 13.89
N ASP A 132 -7.57 -6.25 13.69
CA ASP A 132 -8.66 -6.67 14.58
C ASP A 132 -8.92 -8.18 14.43
N PRO A 133 -8.72 -8.97 15.51
CA PRO A 133 -8.94 -10.41 15.46
C PRO A 133 -10.41 -10.81 15.25
N GLU A 134 -11.37 -9.90 15.51
CA GLU A 134 -12.79 -10.14 15.20
C GLU A 134 -13.07 -10.15 13.70
N CYS A 135 -12.26 -9.42 12.92
CA CYS A 135 -12.43 -9.29 11.47
C CYS A 135 -11.35 -10.05 10.68
N CYS A 136 -10.23 -10.41 11.31
CA CYS A 136 -9.06 -10.94 10.63
C CYS A 136 -8.41 -12.09 11.41
N GLU A 137 -8.50 -13.28 10.87
CA GLU A 137 -7.81 -14.46 11.45
C GLU A 137 -6.30 -14.32 11.31
N ILE A 138 -5.55 -14.57 12.41
CA ILE A 138 -4.09 -14.44 12.49
C ILE A 138 -3.64 -13.09 11.90
N PRO A 139 -4.00 -11.96 12.55
CA PRO A 139 -3.94 -10.64 11.94
C PRO A 139 -2.53 -10.15 11.65
N ASP A 140 -1.51 -10.62 12.37
CA ASP A 140 -0.11 -10.18 12.21
C ASP A 140 0.67 -10.98 11.17
N THR A 141 0.03 -11.96 10.50
CA THR A 141 0.66 -12.77 9.47
C THR A 141 0.29 -12.25 8.09
N PHE A 142 1.30 -12.09 7.23
CA PHE A 142 1.12 -11.76 5.82
C PHE A 142 0.54 -12.95 5.05
N ARG A 143 -0.73 -12.89 4.71
CA ARG A 143 -1.47 -13.98 4.09
C ARG A 143 -2.44 -13.46 3.02
N PRO A 144 -1.98 -13.27 1.78
CA PRO A 144 -2.80 -12.77 0.68
C PRO A 144 -4.05 -13.59 0.39
N GLU A 145 -4.02 -14.90 0.67
CA GLU A 145 -5.11 -15.85 0.42
C GLU A 145 -6.43 -15.43 1.07
N ARG A 146 -6.39 -14.62 2.15
CA ARG A 146 -7.60 -14.09 2.79
C ARG A 146 -8.46 -13.21 1.87
N PHE A 147 -7.86 -12.68 0.81
CA PHE A 147 -8.54 -11.83 -0.17
C PHE A 147 -8.99 -12.56 -1.44
N LEU A 148 -8.57 -13.80 -1.67
CA LEU A 148 -8.89 -14.53 -2.91
C LEU A 148 -10.38 -14.85 -3.05
N ASN A 149 -11.04 -15.20 -1.95
CA ASN A 149 -12.47 -15.53 -1.91
C ASN A 149 -13.30 -14.49 -1.15
N SER A 150 -12.78 -13.27 -1.05
CA SER A 150 -13.40 -12.17 -0.34
C SER A 150 -13.79 -11.06 -1.31
N ASN A 151 -14.94 -10.42 -1.04
CA ASN A 151 -15.34 -9.20 -1.74
C ASN A 151 -14.76 -7.93 -1.09
N ILE A 152 -13.93 -8.07 -0.05
CA ILE A 152 -13.32 -6.95 0.66
C ILE A 152 -12.30 -6.27 -0.26
N ASP A 153 -12.49 -4.98 -0.48
CA ASP A 153 -11.56 -4.13 -1.21
C ASP A 153 -11.33 -2.80 -0.46
N PHE A 154 -10.31 -2.06 -0.88
CA PHE A 154 -9.94 -0.78 -0.28
C PHE A 154 -10.72 0.43 -0.85
N LYS A 155 -11.82 0.23 -1.57
CA LYS A 155 -12.60 1.31 -2.21
C LYS A 155 -13.50 2.07 -1.23
N GLY A 156 -13.36 1.80 0.07
CA GLY A 156 -14.02 2.56 1.14
C GLY A 156 -15.43 2.12 1.48
N ASN A 157 -15.89 0.97 0.96
CA ASN A 157 -17.17 0.35 1.28
C ASN A 157 -17.04 -0.74 2.36
N HIS A 158 -15.85 -1.31 2.51
CA HIS A 158 -15.51 -2.34 3.48
C HIS A 158 -14.67 -1.73 4.60
N PHE A 159 -15.28 -1.50 5.76
CA PHE A 159 -14.64 -0.79 6.86
C PHE A 159 -13.50 -1.57 7.52
N GLU A 160 -13.40 -2.86 7.23
CA GLU A 160 -12.30 -3.74 7.62
C GLU A 160 -10.99 -3.41 6.88
N LEU A 161 -11.08 -2.74 5.72
CA LEU A 161 -9.92 -2.37 4.89
C LEU A 161 -10.10 -0.96 4.30
N ILE A 162 -9.70 0.07 5.03
CA ILE A 162 -9.82 1.46 4.62
C ILE A 162 -8.49 2.23 4.63
N PRO A 163 -7.42 1.72 4.00
CA PRO A 163 -6.11 2.39 3.97
C PRO A 163 -6.16 3.77 3.29
N PHE A 164 -7.11 3.99 2.41
CA PHE A 164 -7.37 5.25 1.72
C PHE A 164 -8.47 6.09 2.37
N GLY A 165 -8.95 5.68 3.56
CA GLY A 165 -10.12 6.27 4.20
C GLY A 165 -11.44 5.89 3.53
N ALA A 166 -12.51 6.56 3.94
CA ALA A 166 -13.85 6.32 3.43
C ALA A 166 -14.68 7.62 3.35
N GLY A 167 -15.80 7.56 2.62
CA GLY A 167 -16.78 8.64 2.51
C GLY A 167 -16.28 9.84 1.70
N ARG A 168 -16.85 11.04 1.97
CA ARG A 168 -16.60 12.26 1.19
C ARG A 168 -15.16 12.77 1.18
N ARG A 169 -14.30 12.25 2.06
CA ARG A 169 -12.89 12.62 2.20
C ARG A 169 -11.94 11.44 1.92
N MET A 170 -12.44 10.42 1.24
CA MET A 170 -11.62 9.35 0.72
C MET A 170 -10.54 9.89 -0.22
N CYS A 171 -9.40 9.24 -0.27
CA CYS A 171 -8.29 9.62 -1.13
C CYS A 171 -8.72 9.72 -2.60
N ALA A 172 -8.47 10.87 -3.23
CA ALA A 172 -8.75 11.06 -4.65
C ALA A 172 -7.78 10.31 -5.57
N GLY A 173 -6.59 9.93 -5.04
CA GLY A 173 -5.54 9.22 -5.77
C GLY A 173 -5.73 7.71 -5.89
N VAL A 174 -6.81 7.12 -5.36
CA VAL A 174 -7.03 5.66 -5.37
C VAL A 174 -6.89 5.05 -6.77
N PRO A 175 -7.48 5.59 -7.86
CA PRO A 175 -7.35 4.98 -9.18
C PRO A 175 -5.90 4.96 -9.68
N LEU A 176 -5.13 6.02 -9.39
CA LEU A 176 -3.72 6.09 -9.75
C LEU A 176 -2.87 5.13 -8.90
N ALA A 177 -3.08 5.14 -7.58
CA ALA A 177 -2.38 4.25 -6.65
C ALA A 177 -2.62 2.78 -7.01
N TYR A 178 -3.86 2.39 -7.30
CA TYR A 178 -4.21 1.04 -7.75
C TYR A 178 -3.36 0.63 -8.96
N ARG A 179 -3.36 1.41 -10.02
CA ARG A 179 -2.61 1.11 -11.23
C ARG A 179 -1.11 1.05 -11.00
N MET A 180 -0.58 2.04 -10.27
CA MET A 180 0.86 2.11 -10.00
C MET A 180 1.37 0.95 -9.15
N LEU A 181 0.66 0.60 -8.07
CA LEU A 181 1.05 -0.51 -7.20
C LEU A 181 1.07 -1.83 -7.97
N HIS A 182 0.02 -2.13 -8.71
CA HIS A 182 -0.06 -3.39 -9.46
C HIS A 182 0.92 -3.44 -10.63
N LEU A 183 1.03 -2.33 -11.40
CA LEU A 183 1.91 -2.29 -12.57
C LEU A 183 3.38 -2.43 -12.16
N VAL A 184 3.81 -1.68 -11.16
CA VAL A 184 5.22 -1.69 -10.74
C VAL A 184 5.56 -2.99 -10.02
N LEU A 185 4.74 -3.43 -9.05
CA LEU A 185 4.99 -4.67 -8.33
C LEU A 185 4.96 -5.88 -9.26
N GLY A 186 3.94 -5.96 -10.14
CA GLY A 186 3.84 -7.02 -11.13
C GLY A 186 5.03 -7.07 -12.08
N SER A 187 5.47 -5.90 -12.60
CA SER A 187 6.67 -5.83 -13.45
C SER A 187 7.94 -6.25 -12.71
N LEU A 188 8.13 -5.79 -11.48
CA LEU A 188 9.31 -6.15 -10.67
C LEU A 188 9.41 -7.64 -10.40
N VAL A 189 8.29 -8.28 -10.08
CA VAL A 189 8.26 -9.73 -9.78
C VAL A 189 8.34 -10.56 -11.05
N HIS A 190 7.73 -10.10 -12.16
CA HIS A 190 7.72 -10.83 -13.44
C HIS A 190 9.04 -10.74 -14.21
N GLU A 191 9.67 -9.56 -14.22
CA GLU A 191 10.85 -9.30 -15.06
C GLU A 191 12.19 -9.60 -14.37
N PHE A 192 12.20 -9.73 -13.03
CA PHE A 192 13.43 -9.92 -12.27
C PHE A 192 13.34 -11.11 -11.31
N ASP A 193 14.45 -11.82 -11.21
CA ASP A 193 14.67 -12.77 -10.13
C ASP A 193 15.23 -12.04 -8.91
N TRP A 194 14.63 -12.33 -7.76
CA TRP A 194 14.97 -11.71 -6.49
C TRP A 194 15.58 -12.73 -5.56
N ASP A 195 16.76 -12.41 -5.02
CA ASP A 195 17.42 -13.19 -3.99
C ASP A 195 17.80 -12.29 -2.82
N VAL A 196 17.74 -12.86 -1.61
CA VAL A 196 18.08 -12.15 -0.37
C VAL A 196 19.53 -12.46 -0.04
N HIS A 197 20.41 -11.46 -0.20
CA HIS A 197 21.78 -11.61 0.25
C HIS A 197 21.84 -11.79 1.77
N ASN A 198 22.65 -12.76 2.25
CA ASN A 198 22.72 -13.15 3.67
C ASN A 198 22.97 -11.98 4.64
N SER A 199 23.69 -10.93 4.23
CA SER A 199 23.90 -9.73 5.04
C SER A 199 22.65 -8.85 5.23
N VAL A 200 21.61 -9.08 4.46
CA VAL A 200 20.34 -8.29 4.47
C VAL A 200 19.20 -9.11 5.06
N ALA A 201 19.39 -10.41 5.26
CA ALA A 201 18.34 -11.30 5.77
C ALA A 201 17.85 -10.89 7.16
N ASP A 202 18.73 -10.39 8.03
CA ASP A 202 18.36 -9.89 9.35
C ASP A 202 17.66 -8.53 9.29
N ASP A 203 18.05 -7.67 8.32
CA ASP A 203 17.37 -6.38 8.08
C ASP A 203 15.95 -6.56 7.51
N LEU A 204 15.70 -7.63 6.73
CA LEU A 204 14.35 -7.96 6.25
C LEU A 204 13.41 -8.39 7.38
N ARG A 205 13.98 -9.04 8.42
CA ARG A 205 13.24 -9.45 9.62
C ARG A 205 12.97 -8.28 10.58
N ASP A 206 13.71 -7.18 10.46
CA ASP A 206 13.46 -5.98 11.25
C ASP A 206 12.30 -5.19 10.64
N THR A 207 11.08 -5.56 11.05
CA THR A 207 9.82 -4.94 10.64
C THR A 207 9.52 -3.66 11.40
N LYS A 208 10.51 -3.02 12.03
CA LYS A 208 10.31 -1.77 12.76
C LYS A 208 9.92 -0.65 11.82
N GLU A 209 8.82 -0.02 12.16
CA GLU A 209 8.28 1.13 11.46
C GLU A 209 8.62 2.42 12.21
N ARG A 210 9.08 3.42 11.48
CA ARG A 210 9.14 4.79 12.00
C ARG A 210 7.77 5.43 11.83
N MET A 211 7.08 5.63 12.93
CA MET A 211 5.79 6.29 12.95
C MET A 211 5.95 7.78 12.69
N GLY A 212 5.28 8.28 11.67
CA GLY A 212 5.11 9.67 11.30
C GLY A 212 3.70 9.87 10.75
N VAL A 213 3.45 10.94 10.00
CA VAL A 213 2.20 11.06 9.22
C VAL A 213 2.13 9.93 8.20
N VAL A 214 3.28 9.60 7.58
CA VAL A 214 3.48 8.40 6.76
C VAL A 214 4.36 7.45 7.53
N ALA A 215 3.90 6.20 7.70
CA ALA A 215 4.72 5.14 8.28
C ALA A 215 5.77 4.71 7.26
N LYS A 216 7.02 4.64 7.69
CA LYS A 216 8.15 4.22 6.87
C LYS A 216 8.90 3.11 7.57
N ARG A 217 9.42 2.17 6.82
CA ARG A 217 10.35 1.18 7.35
C ARG A 217 11.62 1.87 7.84
N LEU A 218 12.09 1.48 9.04
CA LEU A 218 13.42 1.83 9.51
C LEU A 218 14.44 0.96 8.74
N GLY A 219 14.88 1.44 7.58
CA GLY A 219 16.04 0.87 6.91
C GLY A 219 17.33 1.51 7.45
N ARG A 220 18.34 0.70 7.67
CA ARG A 220 19.72 1.16 7.89
C ARG A 220 20.39 1.60 6.60
#